data_11469f9cd2d3a812cff4c587a0de41f1
#
_entry.id   11469f9cd2d3a812cff4c587a0de41f1
#
_cell.length_a   1.000
_cell.length_b   1.000
_cell.length_c   1.000
_cell.angle_alpha   90.00
_cell.angle_beta   90.00
_cell.angle_gamma   90.00
#
_symmetry.space_group_name_H-M   'P 1'
#
loop_
_entity.id
_entity.type
_entity.pdbx_description
1 polymer ?
#
loop_
_entity_poly.entity_id
_entity_poly.type
_entity_poly.pdbx_seq_one_letter_code
_entity_poly.pdbx_strand_id
1 'polypeptide(L)'
;MLKIRDNVGLKELEKYGFVNDEIYGRKVKVKKMMTKEKWNAEIVEIDLITRQLQIFIDDEYYENYTNSDTLDFIYDLIKADLVVKVEE
;
A
#
# COMPACT_ATOMS: atom_id res chain seq x y z
N MET A 1 -4.62 11.98 5.67
CA MET A 1 -3.66 10.88 5.50
C MET A 1 -4.19 9.65 6.24
N LEU A 2 -3.98 8.48 5.70
CA LEU A 2 -4.39 7.22 6.33
C LEU A 2 -3.19 6.53 6.96
N LYS A 3 -3.44 5.81 8.03
CA LYS A 3 -2.44 4.92 8.62
C LYS A 3 -3.07 3.59 9.01
N ILE A 4 -2.26 2.56 9.14
CA ILE A 4 -2.70 1.27 9.68
C ILE A 4 -2.97 1.43 11.18
N ARG A 5 -4.09 0.88 11.64
CA ARG A 5 -4.44 0.92 13.08
C ARG A 5 -3.34 0.30 13.92
N ASP A 6 -3.10 0.87 15.09
CA ASP A 6 -2.02 0.43 15.98
C ASP A 6 -2.23 -1.00 16.51
N ASN A 7 -3.48 -1.47 16.56
CA ASN A 7 -3.82 -2.81 17.00
C ASN A 7 -3.76 -3.87 15.90
N VAL A 8 -3.45 -3.48 14.66
CA VAL A 8 -3.31 -4.41 13.54
C VAL A 8 -1.86 -4.86 13.46
N GLY A 9 -1.64 -6.18 13.45
CA GLY A 9 -0.31 -6.72 13.22
C GLY A 9 0.13 -6.48 11.79
N LEU A 10 1.34 -5.95 11.58
CA LEU A 10 1.83 -5.66 10.25
C LEU A 10 1.91 -6.90 9.37
N LYS A 11 2.09 -8.07 9.98
CA LYS A 11 2.12 -9.34 9.25
C LYS A 11 0.78 -9.68 8.59
N GLU A 12 -0.34 -9.20 9.15
CA GLU A 12 -1.66 -9.41 8.55
C GLU A 12 -1.80 -8.76 7.18
N LEU A 13 -1.02 -7.71 6.92
CA LEU A 13 -1.04 -7.01 5.64
C LEU A 13 -0.55 -7.88 4.49
N GLU A 14 0.21 -8.93 4.78
CA GLU A 14 0.65 -9.89 3.75
C GLU A 14 -0.53 -10.59 3.08
N LYS A 15 -1.64 -10.77 3.78
CA LYS A 15 -2.88 -11.34 3.23
C LYS A 15 -3.49 -10.47 2.13
N TYR A 16 -3.17 -9.19 2.13
CA TYR A 16 -3.67 -8.23 1.14
C TYR A 16 -2.67 -8.00 0.01
N GLY A 17 -1.58 -8.77 -0.03
CA GLY A 17 -0.60 -8.71 -1.09
C GLY A 17 0.57 -7.76 -0.82
N PHE A 18 0.68 -7.23 0.39
CA PHE A 18 1.84 -6.43 0.77
C PHE A 18 3.07 -7.32 0.95
N VAL A 19 4.20 -6.85 0.48
CA VAL A 19 5.50 -7.52 0.62
C VAL A 19 6.48 -6.55 1.27
N ASN A 20 7.47 -7.12 1.96
CA ASN A 20 8.52 -6.31 2.56
C ASN A 20 9.46 -5.77 1.49
N ASP A 21 9.84 -4.51 1.64
CA ASP A 21 10.79 -3.85 0.77
C ASP A 21 11.62 -2.85 1.57
N GLU A 22 12.64 -2.30 0.95
CA GLU A 22 13.47 -1.27 1.54
C GLU A 22 13.63 -0.13 0.53
N ILE A 23 13.24 1.09 0.91
CA ILE A 23 13.32 2.27 0.06
C ILE A 23 14.14 3.32 0.78
N TYR A 24 15.27 3.69 0.19
CA TYR A 24 16.21 4.68 0.75
C TYR A 24 16.59 4.36 2.22
N GLY A 25 16.85 3.08 2.51
CA GLY A 25 17.23 2.64 3.84
C GLY A 25 16.06 2.48 4.82
N ARG A 26 14.85 2.84 4.43
CA ARG A 26 13.65 2.63 5.25
C ARG A 26 13.00 1.29 4.95
N LYS A 27 12.66 0.55 5.99
CA LYS A 27 11.89 -0.68 5.84
C LYS A 27 10.42 -0.36 5.69
N VAL A 28 9.81 -0.89 4.65
CA VAL A 28 8.41 -0.61 4.29
C VAL A 28 7.72 -1.89 3.86
N LYS A 29 6.40 -1.85 3.84
CA LYS A 29 5.60 -2.84 3.11
C LYS A 29 5.00 -2.15 1.89
N VAL A 30 5.03 -2.84 0.76
CA VAL A 30 4.55 -2.28 -0.51
C VAL A 30 3.61 -3.25 -1.20
N LYS A 31 2.62 -2.69 -1.87
CA LYS A 31 1.82 -3.41 -2.86
C LYS A 31 1.88 -2.65 -4.16
N LYS A 32 2.33 -3.34 -5.20
CA LYS A 32 2.47 -2.78 -6.54
C LYS A 32 1.26 -3.17 -7.37
N MET A 33 0.60 -2.19 -7.96
CA MET A 33 -0.61 -2.38 -8.77
C MET A 33 -0.45 -1.68 -10.11
N MET A 34 -1.00 -2.29 -11.15
CA MET A 34 -1.06 -1.67 -12.46
C MET A 34 -2.48 -1.22 -12.72
N THR A 35 -2.66 0.07 -13.00
CA THR A 35 -3.98 0.59 -13.35
C THR A 35 -4.28 0.25 -14.81
N LYS A 36 -5.49 -0.24 -15.08
CA LYS A 36 -5.90 -0.71 -16.42
C LYS A 36 -5.90 0.39 -17.48
N GLU A 37 -6.07 1.64 -17.08
CA GLU A 37 -6.30 2.73 -18.01
C GLU A 37 -5.04 3.49 -18.41
N LYS A 38 -3.99 3.46 -17.60
CA LYS A 38 -2.84 4.35 -17.77
C LYS A 38 -1.52 3.65 -18.04
N TRP A 39 -1.48 2.34 -17.95
CA TRP A 39 -0.23 1.56 -18.03
C TRP A 39 0.82 2.01 -17.00
N ASN A 40 0.40 2.76 -16.00
CA ASN A 40 1.24 3.20 -14.90
C ASN A 40 1.09 2.24 -13.74
N ALA A 41 2.19 1.92 -13.10
CA ALA A 41 2.17 1.20 -11.85
C ALA A 41 1.93 2.16 -10.70
N GLU A 42 1.02 1.84 -9.82
CA GLU A 42 0.84 2.55 -8.57
C GLU A 42 1.34 1.67 -7.42
N ILE A 43 2.06 2.28 -6.50
CA ILE A 43 2.62 1.59 -5.34
C ILE A 43 1.95 2.14 -4.10
N VAL A 44 1.33 1.25 -3.32
CA VAL A 44 0.87 1.60 -1.98
C VAL A 44 1.97 1.19 -1.01
N GLU A 45 2.55 2.17 -0.33
CA GLU A 45 3.63 1.98 0.62
C GLU A 45 3.11 2.20 2.04
N ILE A 46 3.53 1.35 2.96
CA ILE A 46 3.27 1.52 4.38
C ILE A 46 4.62 1.60 5.09
N ASP A 47 4.86 2.74 5.73
CA ASP A 47 6.03 2.92 6.60
C ASP A 47 5.88 2.06 7.85
N LEU A 48 6.88 1.23 8.16
CA LEU A 48 6.79 0.31 9.29
C LEU A 48 6.93 1.00 10.66
N ILE A 49 7.43 2.22 10.68
CA ILE A 49 7.59 2.99 11.93
C ILE A 49 6.34 3.84 12.20
N THR A 50 5.92 4.65 11.23
CA THR A 50 4.77 5.54 11.39
C THR A 50 3.44 4.88 11.09
N ARG A 51 3.45 3.77 10.35
CA ARG A 51 2.30 3.03 9.82
C ARG A 51 1.46 3.83 8.82
N GLN A 52 1.98 4.96 8.34
CA GLN A 52 1.29 5.80 7.37
C GLN A 52 1.33 5.17 5.98
N LEU A 53 0.22 5.36 5.24
CA LEU A 53 0.12 4.94 3.85
C LEU A 53 0.51 6.09 2.95
N GLN A 54 1.26 5.76 1.88
CA GLN A 54 1.53 6.67 0.78
C GLN A 54 1.28 5.94 -0.53
N ILE A 55 0.85 6.69 -1.53
CA ILE A 55 0.62 6.15 -2.87
C ILE A 55 1.56 6.87 -3.82
N PHE A 56 2.34 6.11 -4.56
CA PHE A 56 3.27 6.61 -5.55
C PHE A 56 2.89 6.11 -6.93
N ILE A 57 3.19 6.92 -7.94
CA ILE A 57 3.16 6.48 -9.33
C ILE A 57 4.57 6.06 -9.70
N ASP A 58 4.71 4.84 -10.21
CA ASP A 58 5.98 4.33 -10.70
C ASP A 58 5.94 4.34 -12.23
N ASP A 59 6.81 5.12 -12.84
CA ASP A 59 6.91 5.23 -14.29
C ASP A 59 7.61 4.04 -14.94
N GLU A 60 8.24 3.18 -14.15
CA GLU A 60 8.91 2.00 -14.65
C GLU A 60 7.93 0.82 -14.76
N TYR A 61 8.04 0.09 -15.87
CA TYR A 61 7.21 -1.06 -16.13
C TYR A 61 7.83 -2.32 -15.53
N TYR A 62 7.12 -2.96 -14.61
CA TYR A 62 7.55 -4.24 -14.02
C TYR A 62 6.53 -5.34 -14.32
N GLU A 63 7.01 -6.54 -14.59
CA GLU A 63 6.16 -7.66 -15.02
C GLU A 63 5.26 -8.25 -13.95
N ASN A 64 5.46 -7.92 -12.68
CA ASN A 64 4.81 -8.57 -11.54
C ASN A 64 3.77 -7.72 -10.82
N TYR A 65 3.08 -6.84 -11.55
CA TYR A 65 2.02 -6.04 -10.95
C TYR A 65 0.67 -6.76 -10.99
N THR A 66 -0.10 -6.62 -9.91
CA THR A 66 -1.47 -7.08 -9.85
C THR A 66 -2.38 -6.08 -10.58
N ASN A 67 -3.19 -6.56 -11.53
CA ASN A 67 -4.22 -5.73 -12.16
C ASN A 67 -5.33 -5.44 -11.15
N SER A 68 -5.27 -4.31 -10.49
CA SER A 68 -6.31 -3.88 -9.57
C SER A 68 -6.39 -2.36 -9.53
N ASP A 69 -7.57 -1.87 -9.21
CA ASP A 69 -7.79 -0.45 -9.00
C ASP A 69 -7.31 -0.07 -7.60
N THR A 70 -6.44 0.95 -7.53
CA THR A 70 -5.88 1.40 -6.26
C THR A 70 -6.96 1.90 -5.30
N LEU A 71 -7.96 2.63 -5.81
CA LEU A 71 -9.07 3.11 -4.97
C LEU A 71 -9.89 1.95 -4.40
N ASP A 72 -10.17 0.94 -5.21
CA ASP A 72 -10.88 -0.25 -4.75
C ASP A 72 -10.06 -0.99 -3.68
N PHE A 73 -8.77 -1.07 -3.87
CA PHE A 73 -7.88 -1.69 -2.89
C PHE A 73 -7.88 -0.92 -1.55
N ILE A 74 -7.76 0.40 -1.59
CA ILE A 74 -7.82 1.23 -0.38
C ILE A 74 -9.19 1.10 0.29
N TYR A 75 -10.25 1.08 -0.51
CA TYR A 75 -11.61 0.86 0.01
C TYR A 75 -11.72 -0.48 0.75
N ASP A 76 -11.13 -1.53 0.22
CA ASP A 76 -11.11 -2.84 0.87
C ASP A 76 -10.41 -2.79 2.22
N LEU A 77 -9.30 -2.05 2.32
CA LEU A 77 -8.60 -1.87 3.60
C LEU A 77 -9.45 -1.10 4.61
N ILE A 78 -10.16 -0.10 4.17
CA ILE A 78 -11.08 0.68 5.02
C ILE A 78 -12.22 -0.21 5.49
N LYS A 79 -12.81 -0.97 4.59
CA LYS A 79 -13.94 -1.86 4.89
C LYS A 79 -13.54 -2.97 5.86
N ALA A 80 -12.30 -3.44 5.79
CA ALA A 80 -11.75 -4.43 6.71
C ALA A 80 -11.33 -3.83 8.06
N ASP A 81 -11.54 -2.52 8.25
CA ASP A 81 -11.22 -1.80 9.49
C ASP A 81 -9.73 -1.82 9.85
N LEU A 82 -8.88 -1.82 8.81
CA LEU A 82 -7.42 -1.88 9.00
C LEU A 82 -6.78 -0.50 9.07
N VAL A 83 -7.44 0.52 8.54
CA VAL A 83 -6.89 1.87 8.42
C VAL A 83 -7.76 2.89 9.12
N VAL A 84 -7.12 3.96 9.59
CA VAL A 84 -7.78 5.12 10.19
C VAL A 84 -7.20 6.39 9.60
N LYS A 85 -7.99 7.46 9.65
CA LYS A 85 -7.51 8.79 9.26
C LYS A 85 -6.60 9.33 10.37
N VAL A 86 -5.43 9.81 9.96
CA VAL A 86 -4.54 10.53 10.89
C VAL A 86 -5.06 11.95 11.03
N GLU A 87 -5.38 12.33 12.25
CA GLU A 87 -5.72 13.72 12.56
C GLU A 87 -4.44 14.53 12.78
N GLU A 88 -4.34 15.58 12.04
CA GLU A 88 -3.24 16.55 12.20
C GLU A 88 -3.61 17.66 13.19
#